data_46575e982c6141726df5e3672f88fe7e
#
_entry.id   46575e982c6141726df5e3672f88fe7e
#
_cell.length_a   1.000
_cell.length_b   1.000
_cell.length_c   1.000
_cell.angle_alpha   90.00
_cell.angle_beta   90.00
_cell.angle_gamma   90.00
#
_symmetry.space_group_name_H-M   'P 1'
#
loop_
_entity.id
_entity.type
_entity.pdbx_description
1 polymer ?
#
loop_
_entity_poly.entity_id
_entity_poly.type
_entity_poly.pdbx_seq_one_letter_code
_entity_poly.pdbx_strand_id
1 'polypeptide(L)'
;MTRTMSPGLMATTLWVALLGSGAAQAADTSLTFNVGAVSDYRYRGISQTRLQPALQGGIDLGLANGLYLGTWASTIKWIDDAGGNADIEIDLYGGWKGEIAKGFTLDVGALTYQYPGNDLDPSANTTEIYGALSYAMFTLKYSHSVTNLFGFADSKGSGYVDLSASFDVGGGWMLAPHIGHQTVRHLSAASYTDYSLAISKDFNGLVPSLAVVDTDTDAYVGPNGKDLGKAGAVLGVKYNF
;
A
#
# COMPACT_ATOMS: atom_id res chain seq x y z
N MET A 1 20.97 -27.80 15.27
CA MET A 1 20.97 -26.34 15.49
C MET A 1 20.01 -25.74 14.50
N THR A 2 18.76 -25.62 14.86
CA THR A 2 17.69 -25.03 14.07
C THR A 2 17.72 -23.51 14.30
N ARG A 3 18.14 -22.76 13.28
CA ARG A 3 18.01 -21.30 13.25
C ARG A 3 16.55 -20.95 13.06
N THR A 4 15.89 -20.46 14.08
CA THR A 4 14.59 -19.80 13.99
C THR A 4 14.81 -18.45 13.30
N MET A 5 14.31 -18.31 12.06
CA MET A 5 14.27 -17.04 11.35
C MET A 5 13.19 -16.15 11.97
N SER A 6 13.57 -14.98 12.47
CA SER A 6 12.65 -13.93 12.94
C SER A 6 11.88 -13.37 11.76
N PRO A 7 10.55 -13.24 11.84
CA PRO A 7 9.78 -12.55 10.81
C PRO A 7 9.99 -11.03 10.92
N GLY A 8 10.56 -10.43 9.89
CA GLY A 8 10.76 -8.99 9.79
C GLY A 8 9.45 -8.22 9.74
N LEU A 9 9.42 -7.06 10.37
CA LEU A 9 8.36 -6.07 10.34
C LEU A 9 8.15 -5.64 8.87
N MET A 10 6.96 -5.88 8.31
CA MET A 10 6.65 -5.44 6.95
C MET A 10 5.88 -4.13 6.98
N ALA A 11 6.47 -3.11 6.36
CA ALA A 11 5.79 -1.85 6.06
C ALA A 11 4.57 -2.09 5.17
N THR A 12 3.46 -1.46 5.52
CA THR A 12 2.22 -1.46 4.74
C THR A 12 2.32 -0.45 3.61
N THR A 13 3.21 -0.68 2.66
CA THR A 13 3.11 -0.08 1.34
C THR A 13 2.21 -0.95 0.49
N LEU A 14 1.38 -0.34 -0.31
CA LEU A 14 0.30 -0.88 -1.17
C LEU A 14 0.78 -1.85 -2.25
N TRP A 15 1.44 -2.85 -1.83
CA TRP A 15 1.55 -4.15 -2.43
C TRP A 15 0.68 -5.07 -1.60
N VAL A 16 0.01 -5.99 -2.22
CA VAL A 16 -0.66 -7.08 -1.55
C VAL A 16 0.17 -7.42 -0.31
N ALA A 17 -0.36 -7.08 0.86
CA ALA A 17 0.34 -7.26 2.12
C ALA A 17 0.66 -8.74 2.27
N LEU A 18 1.91 -9.11 2.03
CA LEU A 18 2.44 -10.40 2.46
C LEU A 18 2.56 -10.36 3.97
N LEU A 19 1.39 -10.45 4.62
CA LEU A 19 1.33 -10.66 6.06
C LEU A 19 1.75 -12.11 6.33
N GLY A 20 3.03 -12.32 6.52
CA GLY A 20 3.46 -13.51 7.22
C GLY A 20 2.77 -13.50 8.59
N SER A 21 1.91 -14.50 8.86
CA SER A 21 1.30 -14.74 10.16
C SER A 21 2.37 -15.18 11.16
N GLY A 22 3.14 -14.23 11.67
CA GLY A 22 4.04 -14.40 12.80
C GLY A 22 3.56 -13.50 13.93
N ALA A 23 3.35 -14.06 15.10
CA ALA A 23 3.09 -13.29 16.31
C ALA A 23 4.16 -12.20 16.46
N ALA A 24 3.78 -10.95 16.21
CA ALA A 24 4.68 -9.83 16.28
C ALA A 24 4.86 -9.42 17.75
N GLN A 25 5.81 -10.04 18.40
CA GLN A 25 6.51 -9.40 19.51
C GLN A 25 7.81 -8.89 18.91
N ALA A 26 7.90 -7.58 18.67
CA ALA A 26 9.18 -6.95 18.35
C ALA A 26 10.06 -7.07 19.59
N ALA A 27 10.88 -8.13 19.66
CA ALA A 27 11.81 -8.34 20.76
C ALA A 27 12.99 -7.35 20.66
N ASP A 28 13.29 -6.81 19.49
CA ASP A 28 14.43 -5.94 19.22
C ASP A 28 14.08 -4.81 18.25
N THR A 29 14.85 -3.73 18.29
CA THR A 29 14.78 -2.66 17.28
C THR A 29 15.27 -3.20 15.94
N SER A 30 14.51 -2.96 14.88
CA SER A 30 14.81 -3.39 13.51
C SER A 30 14.89 -2.19 12.57
N LEU A 31 15.84 -2.23 11.65
CA LEU A 31 15.92 -1.29 10.52
C LEU A 31 16.00 -2.14 9.26
N THR A 32 15.06 -1.93 8.35
CA THR A 32 14.95 -2.69 7.09
C THR A 32 14.89 -1.75 5.91
N PHE A 33 15.38 -2.23 4.78
CA PHE A 33 15.38 -1.50 3.51
C PHE A 33 14.74 -2.38 2.45
N ASN A 34 14.12 -1.75 1.47
CA ASN A 34 13.63 -2.45 0.31
C ASN A 34 13.83 -1.60 -0.95
N VAL A 35 13.99 -2.28 -2.09
CA VAL A 35 14.00 -1.68 -3.41
C VAL A 35 13.26 -2.63 -4.35
N GLY A 36 12.53 -2.09 -5.32
CA GLY A 36 11.77 -2.91 -6.24
C GLY A 36 11.40 -2.20 -7.53
N ALA A 37 10.84 -2.98 -8.42
CA ALA A 37 10.25 -2.48 -9.66
C ALA A 37 8.96 -3.24 -9.95
N VAL A 38 8.03 -2.55 -10.61
CA VAL A 38 6.75 -3.09 -11.06
C VAL A 38 6.48 -2.74 -12.49
N SER A 39 5.72 -3.57 -13.18
CA SER A 39 5.28 -3.28 -14.54
C SER A 39 4.23 -2.16 -14.61
N ASP A 40 3.52 -1.91 -13.50
CA ASP A 40 2.52 -0.85 -13.35
C ASP A 40 2.29 -0.61 -11.85
N TYR A 41 2.46 0.63 -11.39
CA TYR A 41 2.17 0.97 -9.99
C TYR A 41 0.67 1.23 -9.83
N ARG A 42 0.00 0.36 -9.07
CA ARG A 42 -1.41 0.47 -8.73
C ARG A 42 -1.59 0.89 -7.28
N TYR A 43 -2.29 2.00 -7.06
CA TYR A 43 -2.74 2.45 -5.74
C TYR A 43 -4.25 2.30 -5.65
N ARG A 44 -4.75 1.48 -4.70
CA ARG A 44 -6.19 1.14 -4.58
C ARG A 44 -6.79 0.81 -5.95
N GLY A 45 -6.12 -0.05 -6.72
CA GLY A 45 -6.54 -0.49 -8.05
C GLY A 45 -6.21 0.47 -9.21
N ILE A 46 -5.98 1.76 -8.96
CA ILE A 46 -5.77 2.77 -10.00
C ILE A 46 -4.28 2.91 -10.35
N SER A 47 -3.95 2.87 -11.63
CA SER A 47 -2.56 3.06 -12.10
C SER A 47 -2.06 4.48 -11.84
N GLN A 48 -0.92 4.56 -11.18
CA GLN A 48 -0.21 5.81 -10.88
C GLN A 48 0.82 6.18 -11.95
N THR A 49 1.13 5.24 -12.86
CA THR A 49 2.21 5.34 -13.84
C THR A 49 1.75 5.20 -15.28
N ARG A 50 0.46 5.46 -15.58
CA ARG A 50 -0.12 5.31 -16.94
C ARG A 50 0.02 3.89 -17.51
N LEU A 51 -0.06 2.86 -16.66
CA LEU A 51 0.16 1.45 -17.04
C LEU A 51 1.61 1.21 -17.52
N GLN A 52 2.59 1.91 -16.96
CA GLN A 52 4.00 1.81 -17.28
C GLN A 52 4.80 1.40 -16.03
N PRO A 53 6.03 0.90 -16.19
CA PRO A 53 6.86 0.49 -15.07
C PRO A 53 7.15 1.63 -14.07
N ALA A 54 7.31 1.23 -12.79
CA ALA A 54 7.75 2.09 -11.70
C ALA A 54 8.95 1.49 -10.97
N LEU A 55 9.81 2.37 -10.45
CA LEU A 55 10.84 2.05 -9.46
C LEU A 55 10.34 2.49 -8.09
N GLN A 56 10.61 1.66 -7.08
CA GLN A 56 10.08 1.82 -5.72
C GLN A 56 11.14 1.47 -4.69
N GLY A 57 11.05 2.08 -3.52
CA GLY A 57 11.94 1.72 -2.42
C GLY A 57 11.48 2.31 -1.10
N GLY A 58 11.96 1.74 0.01
CA GLY A 58 11.55 2.18 1.34
C GLY A 58 12.54 1.83 2.43
N ILE A 59 12.34 2.48 3.58
CA ILE A 59 13.11 2.29 4.80
C ILE A 59 12.12 2.22 5.96
N ASP A 60 12.25 1.21 6.81
CA ASP A 60 11.40 0.98 7.96
C ASP A 60 12.21 0.81 9.23
N LEU A 61 11.86 1.55 10.28
CA LEU A 61 12.36 1.44 11.63
C LEU A 61 11.25 0.91 12.53
N GLY A 62 11.46 -0.28 13.10
CA GLY A 62 10.61 -0.83 14.14
C GLY A 62 11.30 -0.80 15.51
N LEU A 63 10.57 -0.42 16.56
CA LEU A 63 11.04 -0.37 17.92
C LEU A 63 10.45 -1.52 18.74
N ALA A 64 11.19 -1.98 19.77
CA ALA A 64 10.80 -3.09 20.62
C ALA A 64 9.44 -2.93 21.33
N ASN A 65 8.96 -1.68 21.49
CA ASN A 65 7.67 -1.36 22.11
C ASN A 65 6.49 -1.32 21.14
N GLY A 66 6.72 -1.72 19.86
CA GLY A 66 5.72 -1.73 18.80
C GLY A 66 5.59 -0.40 18.04
N LEU A 67 6.26 0.66 18.44
CA LEU A 67 6.32 1.89 17.65
C LEU A 67 7.13 1.65 16.36
N TYR A 68 6.71 2.30 15.27
CA TYR A 68 7.43 2.27 14.01
C TYR A 68 7.37 3.60 13.27
N LEU A 69 8.37 3.84 12.44
CA LEU A 69 8.44 4.92 11.47
C LEU A 69 8.95 4.36 10.16
N GLY A 70 8.51 4.93 9.04
CA GLY A 70 9.02 4.54 7.75
C GLY A 70 8.84 5.62 6.71
N THR A 71 9.54 5.42 5.60
CA THR A 71 9.36 6.18 4.38
C THR A 71 9.41 5.24 3.19
N TRP A 72 8.63 5.57 2.18
CA TRP A 72 8.62 4.86 0.92
C TRP A 72 8.51 5.86 -0.23
N ALA A 73 9.00 5.49 -1.40
CA ALA A 73 8.92 6.33 -2.58
C ALA A 73 8.68 5.50 -3.83
N SER A 74 8.02 6.10 -4.81
CA SER A 74 7.78 5.53 -6.13
C SER A 74 7.83 6.59 -7.21
N THR A 75 8.31 6.22 -8.39
CA THR A 75 8.07 7.02 -9.58
C THR A 75 6.59 6.96 -9.96
N ILE A 76 6.02 8.09 -10.38
CA ILE A 76 4.62 8.27 -10.77
C ILE A 76 4.50 9.08 -12.06
N LYS A 77 3.27 9.15 -12.63
CA LYS A 77 2.95 10.01 -13.78
C LYS A 77 1.59 10.72 -13.65
N TRP A 78 0.74 10.33 -12.72
CA TRP A 78 -0.61 10.84 -12.62
C TRP A 78 -0.69 12.34 -12.27
N ILE A 79 0.31 12.87 -11.55
CA ILE A 79 0.39 14.31 -11.23
C ILE A 79 0.63 15.13 -12.51
N ASP A 80 1.57 14.69 -13.38
CA ASP A 80 1.77 15.30 -14.70
C ASP A 80 0.48 15.26 -15.53
N ASP A 81 -0.25 14.14 -15.48
CA ASP A 81 -1.51 13.96 -16.20
C ASP A 81 -2.60 14.89 -15.72
N ALA A 82 -2.59 15.24 -14.43
CA ALA A 82 -3.49 16.21 -13.82
C ALA A 82 -3.08 17.67 -14.05
N GLY A 83 -1.98 17.93 -14.76
CA GLY A 83 -1.47 19.27 -15.06
C GLY A 83 -0.51 19.83 -14.00
N GLY A 84 -0.04 18.98 -13.08
CA GLY A 84 0.99 19.32 -12.10
C GLY A 84 2.41 19.06 -12.63
N ASN A 85 3.38 19.02 -11.71
CA ASN A 85 4.81 18.87 -12.04
C ASN A 85 5.52 18.00 -11.00
N ALA A 86 5.02 16.78 -10.74
CA ALA A 86 5.68 15.83 -9.87
C ALA A 86 5.70 14.43 -10.49
N ASP A 87 6.86 13.82 -10.52
CA ASP A 87 7.10 12.47 -11.05
C ASP A 87 7.55 11.47 -9.97
N ILE A 88 7.49 11.90 -8.71
CA ILE A 88 7.78 11.06 -7.54
C ILE A 88 6.70 11.25 -6.46
N GLU A 89 6.33 10.13 -5.84
CA GLU A 89 5.57 10.05 -4.60
C GLU A 89 6.52 9.70 -3.47
N ILE A 90 6.37 10.39 -2.33
CA ILE A 90 7.10 10.10 -1.09
C ILE A 90 6.08 9.95 0.03
N ASP A 91 6.05 8.77 0.62
CA ASP A 91 5.22 8.44 1.77
C ASP A 91 6.04 8.53 3.05
N LEU A 92 5.50 9.20 4.06
CA LEU A 92 6.04 9.21 5.40
C LEU A 92 4.97 8.67 6.33
N TYR A 93 5.30 7.64 7.11
CA TYR A 93 4.34 7.01 7.98
C TYR A 93 4.94 6.63 9.34
N GLY A 94 4.07 6.49 10.31
CA GLY A 94 4.43 6.00 11.62
C GLY A 94 3.21 5.62 12.43
N GLY A 95 3.42 4.78 13.43
CA GLY A 95 2.34 4.25 14.22
C GLY A 95 2.80 3.33 15.33
N TRP A 96 1.83 2.59 15.82
CA TRP A 96 2.04 1.53 16.80
C TRP A 96 1.34 0.26 16.34
N LYS A 97 2.03 -0.88 16.42
CA LYS A 97 1.52 -2.20 16.12
C LYS A 97 1.84 -3.17 17.24
N GLY A 98 0.83 -3.91 17.68
CA GLY A 98 1.00 -4.89 18.76
C GLY A 98 -0.17 -5.84 18.92
N GLU A 99 0.08 -6.95 19.57
CA GLU A 99 -0.97 -7.91 19.96
C GLU A 99 -1.79 -7.33 21.12
N ILE A 100 -3.11 -7.18 20.92
CA ILE A 100 -4.04 -6.65 21.92
C ILE A 100 -4.85 -7.73 22.62
N ALA A 101 -4.98 -8.91 21.99
CA ALA A 101 -5.56 -10.12 22.53
C ALA A 101 -4.99 -11.31 21.75
N LYS A 102 -5.08 -12.52 22.29
CA LYS A 102 -4.50 -13.73 21.68
C LYS A 102 -4.92 -13.88 20.21
N GLY A 103 -3.94 -13.74 19.32
CA GLY A 103 -4.10 -13.82 17.87
C GLY A 103 -4.68 -12.57 17.21
N PHE A 104 -4.99 -11.50 17.98
CA PHE A 104 -5.46 -10.23 17.45
C PHE A 104 -4.34 -9.18 17.50
N THR A 105 -3.91 -8.69 16.35
CA THR A 105 -2.94 -7.60 16.23
C THR A 105 -3.65 -6.32 15.80
N LEU A 106 -3.45 -5.25 16.56
CA LEU A 106 -3.89 -3.90 16.23
C LEU A 106 -2.70 -3.11 15.66
N ASP A 107 -2.94 -2.36 14.58
CA ASP A 107 -2.01 -1.42 13.98
C ASP A 107 -2.74 -0.08 13.82
N VAL A 108 -2.23 0.99 14.43
CA VAL A 108 -2.78 2.33 14.33
C VAL A 108 -1.68 3.32 14.00
N GLY A 109 -1.97 4.24 13.08
CA GLY A 109 -0.93 5.16 12.64
C GLY A 109 -1.45 6.31 11.77
N ALA A 110 -0.49 7.05 11.24
CA ALA A 110 -0.72 8.08 10.25
C ALA A 110 0.23 7.88 9.06
N LEU A 111 -0.23 8.29 7.90
CA LEU A 111 0.50 8.25 6.63
C LEU A 111 0.27 9.56 5.89
N THR A 112 1.32 10.16 5.40
CA THR A 112 1.21 11.31 4.51
C THR A 112 1.88 11.01 3.17
N TYR A 113 1.12 11.24 2.11
CA TYR A 113 1.55 11.16 0.71
C TYR A 113 2.01 12.53 0.29
N GLN A 114 3.25 12.65 -0.12
CA GLN A 114 3.86 13.89 -0.55
C GLN A 114 4.30 13.79 -2.01
N TYR A 115 3.96 14.80 -2.77
CA TYR A 115 4.28 14.92 -4.20
C TYR A 115 5.09 16.22 -4.41
N PRO A 116 6.42 16.18 -4.21
CA PRO A 116 7.26 17.37 -4.32
C PRO A 116 7.12 18.05 -5.68
N GLY A 117 6.79 19.33 -5.70
CA GLY A 117 6.58 20.10 -6.91
C GLY A 117 5.24 19.81 -7.63
N ASN A 118 4.21 19.30 -6.94
CA ASN A 118 2.97 18.90 -7.63
C ASN A 118 2.19 20.05 -8.27
N ASP A 119 2.34 21.29 -7.79
CA ASP A 119 1.74 22.52 -8.33
C ASP A 119 0.20 22.48 -8.57
N LEU A 120 -0.49 21.46 -8.04
CA LEU A 120 -1.94 21.32 -8.15
C LEU A 120 -2.66 22.17 -7.10
N ASP A 121 -3.80 22.74 -7.48
CA ASP A 121 -4.72 23.45 -6.58
C ASP A 121 -6.15 22.89 -6.73
N PRO A 122 -6.71 22.19 -5.73
CA PRO A 122 -6.08 21.84 -4.44
C PRO A 122 -4.88 20.89 -4.57
N SER A 123 -3.93 21.03 -3.61
CA SER A 123 -2.74 20.17 -3.58
C SER A 123 -3.11 18.69 -3.48
N ALA A 124 -2.38 17.86 -4.22
CA ALA A 124 -2.51 16.41 -4.16
C ALA A 124 -1.97 15.79 -2.86
N ASN A 125 -1.12 16.53 -2.10
CA ASN A 125 -0.61 16.03 -0.83
C ASN A 125 -1.74 15.63 0.11
N THR A 126 -1.68 14.41 0.62
CA THR A 126 -2.76 13.82 1.40
C THR A 126 -2.22 13.26 2.70
N THR A 127 -2.96 13.45 3.79
CA THR A 127 -2.65 12.81 5.07
C THR A 127 -3.84 11.99 5.52
N GLU A 128 -3.58 10.74 5.90
CA GLU A 128 -4.55 9.81 6.44
C GLU A 128 -4.13 9.33 7.83
N ILE A 129 -5.11 9.13 8.71
CA ILE A 129 -4.96 8.30 9.90
C ILE A 129 -5.60 6.95 9.62
N TYR A 130 -5.08 5.88 10.21
CA TYR A 130 -5.61 4.55 9.95
C TYR A 130 -5.60 3.66 11.19
N GLY A 131 -6.47 2.65 11.13
CA GLY A 131 -6.48 1.55 12.06
C GLY A 131 -6.70 0.23 11.31
N ALA A 132 -5.95 -0.79 11.67
CA ALA A 132 -6.07 -2.13 11.11
C ALA A 132 -6.14 -3.17 12.23
N LEU A 133 -6.99 -4.17 12.07
CA LEU A 133 -7.11 -5.33 12.95
C LEU A 133 -6.82 -6.59 12.15
N SER A 134 -5.81 -7.34 12.59
CA SER A 134 -5.46 -8.63 11.98
C SER A 134 -5.83 -9.79 12.92
N TYR A 135 -6.39 -10.85 12.33
CA TYR A 135 -6.66 -12.12 13.00
C TYR A 135 -6.40 -13.28 12.03
N ALA A 136 -5.58 -14.22 12.43
CA ALA A 136 -5.12 -15.34 11.59
C ALA A 136 -4.55 -14.81 10.26
N MET A 137 -5.17 -15.19 9.14
CA MET A 137 -4.76 -14.76 7.80
C MET A 137 -5.44 -13.47 7.32
N PHE A 138 -6.41 -12.92 8.05
CA PHE A 138 -7.21 -11.78 7.62
C PHE A 138 -6.75 -10.48 8.25
N THR A 139 -6.86 -9.38 7.50
CA THR A 139 -6.68 -8.01 7.99
C THR A 139 -7.82 -7.13 7.47
N LEU A 140 -8.46 -6.40 8.38
CA LEU A 140 -9.40 -5.33 8.06
C LEU A 140 -8.74 -3.99 8.43
N LYS A 141 -8.62 -3.07 7.46
CA LYS A 141 -8.05 -1.73 7.65
C LYS A 141 -9.06 -0.66 7.25
N TYR A 142 -9.07 0.43 8.00
CA TYR A 142 -9.76 1.66 7.64
C TYR A 142 -8.78 2.82 7.65
N SER A 143 -8.75 3.59 6.55
CA SER A 143 -7.98 4.82 6.42
C SER A 143 -8.94 6.00 6.27
N HIS A 144 -8.65 7.10 6.96
CA HIS A 144 -9.47 8.31 6.98
C HIS A 144 -8.62 9.52 6.61
N SER A 145 -8.98 10.21 5.54
CA SER A 145 -8.26 11.41 5.11
C SER A 145 -8.58 12.60 6.02
N VAL A 146 -7.55 13.16 6.64
CA VAL A 146 -7.65 14.37 7.49
C VAL A 146 -7.35 15.65 6.71
N THR A 147 -6.98 15.54 5.44
CA THR A 147 -6.83 16.60 4.43
C THR A 147 -7.79 16.33 3.27
N ASN A 148 -7.76 17.15 2.21
CA ASN A 148 -8.36 16.76 0.93
C ASN A 148 -7.66 15.52 0.38
N LEU A 149 -8.42 14.64 -0.26
CA LEU A 149 -7.93 13.39 -0.83
C LEU A 149 -7.38 13.64 -2.23
N PHE A 150 -6.07 13.50 -2.44
CA PHE A 150 -5.39 13.52 -3.76
C PHE A 150 -5.82 14.64 -4.72
N GLY A 151 -5.97 15.86 -4.19
CA GLY A 151 -6.35 17.03 -4.99
C GLY A 151 -7.86 17.18 -5.28
N PHE A 152 -8.72 16.27 -4.84
CA PHE A 152 -10.16 16.46 -4.92
C PHE A 152 -10.61 17.56 -3.95
N ALA A 153 -11.17 18.64 -4.47
CA ALA A 153 -11.66 19.74 -3.66
C ALA A 153 -12.75 19.28 -2.68
N ASP A 154 -12.74 19.84 -1.46
CA ASP A 154 -13.75 19.58 -0.41
C ASP A 154 -13.92 18.10 -0.03
N SER A 155 -12.91 17.28 -0.26
CA SER A 155 -12.94 15.82 -0.05
C SER A 155 -12.35 15.38 1.30
N LYS A 156 -11.98 16.32 2.19
CA LYS A 156 -11.55 16.00 3.56
C LYS A 156 -12.60 15.14 4.27
N GLY A 157 -12.16 14.05 4.90
CA GLY A 157 -13.03 13.07 5.52
C GLY A 157 -13.43 11.93 4.58
N SER A 158 -12.77 11.80 3.42
CA SER A 158 -12.83 10.61 2.59
C SER A 158 -12.26 9.40 3.34
N GLY A 159 -12.73 8.21 2.99
CA GLY A 159 -12.33 6.97 3.68
C GLY A 159 -12.07 5.82 2.72
N TYR A 160 -11.22 4.91 3.16
CA TYR A 160 -10.96 3.66 2.45
C TYR A 160 -11.04 2.49 3.42
N VAL A 161 -11.92 1.53 3.12
CA VAL A 161 -12.02 0.24 3.83
C VAL A 161 -11.31 -0.80 3.00
N ASP A 162 -10.45 -1.58 3.63
CA ASP A 162 -9.66 -2.66 3.02
C ASP A 162 -9.87 -3.96 3.79
N LEU A 163 -10.19 -5.02 3.10
CA LEU A 163 -10.16 -6.38 3.61
C LEU A 163 -9.19 -7.20 2.77
N SER A 164 -8.16 -7.70 3.40
CA SER A 164 -7.14 -8.54 2.78
C SER A 164 -6.92 -9.83 3.55
N ALA A 165 -6.34 -10.82 2.87
CA ALA A 165 -5.89 -12.05 3.49
C ALA A 165 -4.56 -12.51 2.88
N SER A 166 -3.84 -13.38 3.62
CA SER A 166 -2.59 -13.98 3.16
C SER A 166 -2.57 -15.47 3.50
N PHE A 167 -2.48 -16.31 2.47
CA PHE A 167 -2.51 -17.76 2.58
C PHE A 167 -1.17 -18.34 2.13
N ASP A 168 -0.54 -19.14 2.99
CA ASP A 168 0.55 -20.03 2.56
C ASP A 168 -0.07 -21.21 1.77
N VAL A 169 0.20 -21.24 0.47
CA VAL A 169 -0.30 -22.30 -0.44
C VAL A 169 0.72 -23.42 -0.66
N GLY A 170 1.77 -23.44 0.16
CA GLY A 170 2.81 -24.46 0.16
C GLY A 170 4.05 -24.07 -0.62
N GLY A 171 5.17 -24.67 -0.26
CA GLY A 171 6.47 -24.41 -0.89
C GLY A 171 6.99 -22.98 -0.75
N GLY A 172 6.47 -22.21 0.23
CA GLY A 172 6.80 -20.79 0.47
C GLY A 172 6.10 -19.83 -0.49
N TRP A 173 5.10 -20.29 -1.25
CA TRP A 173 4.24 -19.45 -2.06
C TRP A 173 3.13 -18.84 -1.21
N MET A 174 2.95 -17.53 -1.34
CA MET A 174 1.88 -16.79 -0.67
C MET A 174 0.84 -16.34 -1.68
N LEU A 175 -0.43 -16.60 -1.38
CA LEU A 175 -1.59 -16.12 -2.14
C LEU A 175 -2.31 -15.05 -1.33
N ALA A 176 -2.55 -13.89 -1.93
CA ALA A 176 -3.09 -12.74 -1.22
C ALA A 176 -4.26 -12.11 -2.01
N PRO A 177 -5.51 -12.47 -1.69
CA PRO A 177 -6.70 -11.75 -2.14
C PRO A 177 -6.90 -10.45 -1.35
N HIS A 178 -7.51 -9.48 -2.02
CA HIS A 178 -7.85 -8.18 -1.48
C HIS A 178 -9.13 -7.65 -2.11
N ILE A 179 -9.93 -6.92 -1.31
CA ILE A 179 -11.03 -6.08 -1.74
C ILE A 179 -11.01 -4.80 -0.92
N GLY A 180 -11.16 -3.64 -1.58
CA GLY A 180 -11.23 -2.36 -0.94
C GLY A 180 -12.31 -1.47 -1.50
N HIS A 181 -12.78 -0.49 -0.71
CA HIS A 181 -13.75 0.51 -1.16
C HIS A 181 -13.28 1.91 -0.78
N GLN A 182 -13.06 2.75 -1.80
CA GLN A 182 -12.75 4.17 -1.66
C GLN A 182 -14.02 4.98 -1.69
N THR A 183 -14.32 5.69 -0.61
CA THR A 183 -15.34 6.74 -0.58
C THR A 183 -14.66 8.09 -0.74
N VAL A 184 -14.98 8.84 -1.80
CA VAL A 184 -14.55 10.24 -1.97
C VAL A 184 -15.69 11.14 -1.51
N ARG A 185 -15.48 11.84 -0.39
CA ARG A 185 -16.49 12.71 0.20
C ARG A 185 -16.85 13.84 -0.76
N HIS A 186 -18.14 14.13 -0.88
CA HIS A 186 -18.76 15.13 -1.76
C HIS A 186 -18.53 14.90 -3.27
N LEU A 187 -17.91 13.77 -3.65
CA LEU A 187 -17.69 13.40 -5.04
C LEU A 187 -17.89 11.89 -5.24
N SER A 188 -19.13 11.43 -5.13
CA SER A 188 -19.46 10.00 -5.23
C SER A 188 -19.06 9.36 -6.57
N ALA A 189 -19.01 10.15 -7.65
CA ALA A 189 -18.56 9.67 -8.96
C ALA A 189 -17.08 9.24 -8.99
N ALA A 190 -16.28 9.67 -8.01
CA ALA A 190 -14.89 9.23 -7.84
C ALA A 190 -14.75 8.12 -6.79
N SER A 191 -15.85 7.67 -6.18
CA SER A 191 -15.84 6.53 -5.24
C SER A 191 -15.93 5.23 -6.03
N TYR A 192 -15.22 4.19 -5.56
CA TYR A 192 -15.15 2.92 -6.27
C TYR A 192 -14.71 1.77 -5.35
N THR A 193 -14.84 0.56 -5.85
CA THR A 193 -14.33 -0.66 -5.24
C THR A 193 -13.20 -1.23 -6.08
N ASP A 194 -12.14 -1.69 -5.44
CA ASP A 194 -11.02 -2.35 -6.09
C ASP A 194 -10.84 -3.78 -5.58
N TYR A 195 -10.25 -4.61 -6.44
CA TYR A 195 -10.03 -6.01 -6.20
C TYR A 195 -8.64 -6.41 -6.65
N SER A 196 -7.99 -7.29 -5.90
CA SER A 196 -6.77 -7.92 -6.40
C SER A 196 -6.60 -9.35 -5.90
N LEU A 197 -5.84 -10.10 -6.67
CA LEU A 197 -5.33 -11.41 -6.27
C LEU A 197 -3.86 -11.48 -6.68
N ALA A 198 -2.98 -11.64 -5.70
CA ALA A 198 -1.56 -11.75 -5.96
C ALA A 198 -0.97 -13.06 -5.48
N ILE A 199 0.07 -13.50 -6.16
CA ILE A 199 0.93 -14.59 -5.75
C ILE A 199 2.38 -14.13 -5.70
N SER A 200 3.12 -14.57 -4.68
CA SER A 200 4.53 -14.22 -4.52
C SER A 200 5.28 -15.30 -3.76
N LYS A 201 6.61 -15.23 -3.80
CA LYS A 201 7.48 -16.09 -3.02
C LYS A 201 8.76 -15.35 -2.66
N ASP A 202 9.21 -15.52 -1.42
CA ASP A 202 10.50 -15.00 -0.97
C ASP A 202 11.62 -16.01 -1.26
N PHE A 203 12.62 -15.55 -2.01
CA PHE A 203 13.87 -16.26 -2.32
C PHE A 203 15.05 -15.58 -1.59
N ASN A 204 15.04 -15.61 -0.25
CA ASN A 204 16.04 -14.98 0.62
C ASN A 204 16.17 -13.46 0.39
N GLY A 205 15.05 -12.77 0.49
CA GLY A 205 14.94 -11.32 0.30
C GLY A 205 14.52 -10.91 -1.11
N LEU A 206 14.76 -11.73 -2.14
CA LEU A 206 14.23 -11.48 -3.49
C LEU A 206 12.81 -12.02 -3.61
N VAL A 207 11.84 -11.13 -3.83
CA VAL A 207 10.41 -11.45 -3.84
C VAL A 207 9.79 -11.11 -5.20
N PRO A 208 9.80 -12.02 -6.18
CA PRO A 208 8.97 -11.88 -7.36
C PRO A 208 7.49 -12.01 -7.01
N SER A 209 6.64 -11.29 -7.74
CA SER A 209 5.19 -11.33 -7.58
C SER A 209 4.45 -11.16 -8.90
N LEU A 210 3.25 -11.71 -8.95
CA LEU A 210 2.26 -11.48 -10.00
C LEU A 210 0.94 -11.16 -9.34
N ALA A 211 0.30 -10.06 -9.73
CA ALA A 211 -1.04 -9.71 -9.29
C ALA A 211 -1.98 -9.51 -10.49
N VAL A 212 -3.24 -9.87 -10.32
CA VAL A 212 -4.34 -9.39 -11.15
C VAL A 212 -5.09 -8.36 -10.34
N VAL A 213 -5.34 -7.19 -10.91
CA VAL A 213 -5.96 -6.03 -10.25
C VAL A 213 -7.08 -5.53 -11.12
N ASP A 214 -8.21 -5.14 -10.52
CA ASP A 214 -9.36 -4.58 -11.21
C ASP A 214 -10.10 -3.57 -10.32
N THR A 215 -10.93 -2.73 -10.92
CA THR A 215 -11.85 -1.83 -10.21
C THR A 215 -13.22 -1.83 -10.87
N ASP A 216 -14.24 -1.38 -10.13
CA ASP A 216 -15.60 -1.19 -10.65
C ASP A 216 -15.84 0.23 -11.24
N THR A 217 -14.77 0.98 -11.53
CA THR A 217 -14.86 2.37 -12.02
C THR A 217 -14.15 2.57 -13.36
N ASP A 218 -14.72 3.44 -14.19
CA ASP A 218 -14.12 3.98 -15.42
C ASP A 218 -13.86 5.49 -15.31
N ALA A 219 -14.01 6.07 -14.11
CA ALA A 219 -13.85 7.51 -13.88
C ALA A 219 -12.40 8.00 -13.96
N TYR A 220 -11.42 7.10 -13.79
CA TYR A 220 -10.00 7.44 -13.76
C TYR A 220 -9.36 7.21 -15.13
N VAL A 221 -9.41 8.24 -15.97
CA VAL A 221 -8.93 8.17 -17.35
C VAL A 221 -7.64 8.97 -17.50
N GLY A 222 -6.59 8.30 -17.95
CA GLY A 222 -5.32 8.92 -18.25
C GLY A 222 -5.25 9.56 -19.64
N PRO A 223 -4.08 10.10 -20.02
CA PRO A 223 -3.86 10.63 -21.36
C PRO A 223 -4.20 9.59 -22.44
N ASN A 224 -4.68 10.06 -23.58
CA ASN A 224 -5.13 9.23 -24.70
C ASN A 224 -6.34 8.31 -24.40
N GLY A 225 -7.15 8.67 -23.40
CA GLY A 225 -8.36 7.92 -23.05
C GLY A 225 -8.12 6.54 -22.44
N LYS A 226 -6.92 6.28 -21.89
CA LYS A 226 -6.65 5.02 -21.19
C LYS A 226 -7.37 4.98 -19.86
N ASP A 227 -8.19 3.97 -19.66
CA ASP A 227 -8.78 3.62 -18.36
C ASP A 227 -7.68 3.08 -17.43
N LEU A 228 -7.43 3.80 -16.33
CA LEU A 228 -6.38 3.52 -15.36
C LEU A 228 -6.85 2.53 -14.27
N GLY A 229 -8.17 2.32 -14.15
CA GLY A 229 -8.80 1.41 -13.19
C GLY A 229 -9.09 0.02 -13.74
N LYS A 230 -9.01 -0.18 -15.05
CA LYS A 230 -9.38 -1.45 -15.69
C LYS A 230 -8.51 -2.63 -15.25
N ALA A 231 -9.08 -3.83 -15.40
CA ALA A 231 -8.38 -5.08 -15.13
C ALA A 231 -7.01 -5.13 -15.80
N GLY A 232 -6.00 -5.56 -15.03
CA GLY A 232 -4.63 -5.70 -15.51
C GLY A 232 -3.80 -6.66 -14.70
N ALA A 233 -2.76 -7.21 -15.31
CA ALA A 233 -1.75 -8.00 -14.65
C ALA A 233 -0.55 -7.12 -14.32
N VAL A 234 -0.07 -7.22 -13.08
CA VAL A 234 1.10 -6.49 -12.57
C VAL A 234 2.17 -7.50 -12.19
N LEU A 235 3.32 -7.42 -12.85
CA LEU A 235 4.53 -8.12 -12.46
C LEU A 235 5.34 -7.23 -11.53
N GLY A 236 5.90 -7.83 -10.48
CA GLY A 236 6.75 -7.13 -9.54
C GLY A 236 7.97 -7.95 -9.13
N VAL A 237 9.00 -7.23 -8.75
CA VAL A 237 10.15 -7.79 -8.06
C VAL A 237 10.58 -6.82 -6.97
N LYS A 238 10.78 -7.32 -5.76
CA LYS A 238 11.25 -6.55 -4.61
C LYS A 238 12.43 -7.28 -3.98
N TYR A 239 13.41 -6.53 -3.50
CA TYR A 239 14.51 -7.05 -2.70
C TYR A 239 14.49 -6.38 -1.31
N ASN A 240 14.45 -7.18 -0.26
CA ASN A 240 14.50 -6.77 1.14
C ASN A 240 15.89 -7.05 1.71
N PHE A 241 16.50 -6.10 2.46
CA PHE A 241 17.82 -6.20 3.06
C PHE A 241 17.96 -5.36 4.33
#